data_f5bb5c58d4e80d0e50572fb6868dd452
#
_entry.id   f5bb5c58d4e80d0e50572fb6868dd452
#
_cell.length_a   1.000
_cell.length_b   1.000
_cell.length_c   1.000
_cell.angle_alpha   90.00
_cell.angle_beta   90.00
_cell.angle_gamma   90.00
#
_symmetry.space_group_name_H-M   'P 1'
#
loop_
_entity.id
_entity.type
_entity.pdbx_description
1 polymer ?
#
loop_
_entity_poly.entity_id
_entity_poly.type
_entity_poly.pdbx_seq_one_letter_code
_entity_poly.pdbx_strand_id
1 'polypeptide(L)'
;MKDYLGIESVKALEVLDSRGNPTVQVEVITEGGFSGVAMVPSGASTGSFEAVELRDGDKSRYLGKGVLQAVENVNKKIAKAIENMNVYEQVKIDKTLIELDGTDNKAKLGANATLGVSLAVAKAAAASLGMSLYNYIGGVNAKELPVPMMNIMNGGKHADSGLTVQEFMIMPVGAKTFSECMKMGVEVYHNLKKVLNEKGLATGVGDEGGFAPNVSSEKEAIELILAAIEKAGYVAGKDVCLALDVAATEMFDEAKKIGKDGYYFWKTGEFKTKEQMIDFIVDLATNYPIISIEDGLAEEDWESWKVLTEKLGDKIQLVGDDLFVTNIKRLQKGIDNKTANSILIKLNQIGTLTETLDAIELAKKNGYTAVVSHRSGETEDTTLADVAVATNAGQIKTGAPCRTDRVAKYNRLLNIENELGDVAVFSGRKSLKK
;
A
#
# COMPACT_ATOMS: atom_id res chain seq x y z
N MET A 1 12.88 35.17 1.56
CA MET A 1 12.98 33.71 1.47
C MET A 1 14.02 33.41 0.42
N LYS A 2 14.98 32.52 0.65
CA LYS A 2 15.94 32.17 -0.41
C LYS A 2 15.20 31.31 -1.43
N ASP A 3 15.19 31.74 -2.69
CA ASP A 3 14.63 30.94 -3.81
C ASP A 3 15.44 29.67 -4.10
N TYR A 4 16.51 29.47 -3.36
CA TYR A 4 17.46 28.39 -3.48
C TYR A 4 17.97 27.96 -2.09
N LEU A 5 17.95 26.64 -1.86
CA LEU A 5 18.56 26.00 -0.70
C LEU A 5 19.27 24.73 -1.18
N GLY A 6 20.60 24.74 -1.20
CA GLY A 6 21.41 23.65 -1.73
C GLY A 6 21.35 22.41 -0.83
N ILE A 7 21.41 21.24 -1.47
CA ILE A 7 21.64 19.96 -0.77
C ILE A 7 23.15 19.90 -0.43
N GLU A 8 23.46 19.87 0.86
CA GLU A 8 24.83 19.81 1.38
C GLU A 8 25.35 18.38 1.46
N SER A 9 24.51 17.45 1.94
CA SER A 9 24.92 16.06 2.05
C SER A 9 23.74 15.07 1.92
N VAL A 10 24.07 13.90 1.39
CA VAL A 10 23.15 12.74 1.31
C VAL A 10 23.87 11.55 1.86
N LYS A 11 23.28 10.88 2.85
CA LYS A 11 23.84 9.71 3.49
C LYS A 11 22.81 8.62 3.61
N ALA A 12 23.20 7.38 3.31
CA ALA A 12 22.37 6.21 3.53
C ALA A 12 23.07 5.23 4.47
N LEU A 13 22.24 4.47 5.16
CA LEU A 13 22.65 3.33 5.96
C LEU A 13 21.65 2.19 5.84
N GLU A 14 22.10 0.99 6.17
CA GLU A 14 21.25 -0.20 6.27
C GLU A 14 20.59 -0.23 7.64
N VAL A 15 19.25 -0.34 7.65
CA VAL A 15 18.40 -0.50 8.84
C VAL A 15 17.55 -1.75 8.70
N LEU A 16 16.72 -2.09 9.70
CA LEU A 16 15.85 -3.25 9.65
C LEU A 16 14.39 -2.86 9.45
N ASP A 17 13.69 -3.65 8.64
CA ASP A 17 12.24 -3.58 8.49
C ASP A 17 11.50 -4.33 9.62
N SER A 18 10.17 -4.29 9.62
CA SER A 18 9.30 -4.94 10.61
C SER A 18 9.39 -6.47 10.64
N ARG A 19 10.03 -7.07 9.64
CA ARG A 19 10.32 -8.51 9.57
C ARG A 19 11.75 -8.85 9.96
N GLY A 20 12.57 -7.85 10.35
CA GLY A 20 13.98 -8.00 10.66
C GLY A 20 14.87 -8.18 9.41
N ASN A 21 14.37 -7.87 8.21
CA ASN A 21 15.20 -7.85 7.01
C ASN A 21 15.83 -6.46 6.81
N PRO A 22 17.06 -6.40 6.23
CA PRO A 22 17.68 -5.13 5.90
C PRO A 22 16.86 -4.31 4.90
N THR A 23 16.85 -2.99 5.11
CA THR A 23 16.34 -1.99 4.17
C THR A 23 17.18 -0.72 4.22
N VAL A 24 16.87 0.25 3.36
CA VAL A 24 17.63 1.49 3.21
C VAL A 24 16.98 2.62 3.99
N GLN A 25 17.77 3.29 4.83
CA GLN A 25 17.47 4.62 5.35
C GLN A 25 18.33 5.65 4.63
N VAL A 26 17.75 6.79 4.26
CA VAL A 26 18.46 7.92 3.67
C VAL A 26 18.21 9.17 4.50
N GLU A 27 19.27 9.95 4.74
CA GLU A 27 19.23 11.30 5.28
C GLU A 27 19.75 12.29 4.23
N VAL A 28 18.99 13.37 4.03
CA VAL A 28 19.39 14.53 3.23
C VAL A 28 19.51 15.73 4.16
N ILE A 29 20.65 16.43 4.10
CA ILE A 29 20.92 17.66 4.86
C ILE A 29 21.13 18.79 3.88
N THR A 30 20.54 19.95 4.13
CA THR A 30 20.69 21.17 3.33
C THR A 30 21.74 22.10 3.93
N GLU A 31 22.27 23.04 3.13
CA GLU A 31 23.18 24.13 3.58
C GLU A 31 22.65 24.94 4.74
N GLY A 32 21.32 24.94 4.97
CA GLY A 32 20.68 25.59 6.12
C GLY A 32 20.63 24.70 7.36
N GLY A 33 21.15 23.49 7.34
CA GLY A 33 21.12 22.53 8.44
C GLY A 33 19.77 21.84 8.62
N PHE A 34 18.83 22.00 7.69
CA PHE A 34 17.56 21.24 7.71
C PHE A 34 17.79 19.84 7.19
N SER A 35 17.22 18.84 7.87
CA SER A 35 17.35 17.45 7.48
C SER A 35 16.00 16.79 7.20
N GLY A 36 16.03 15.80 6.30
CA GLY A 36 14.93 14.89 6.04
C GLY A 36 15.43 13.45 6.06
N VAL A 37 14.74 12.59 6.79
CA VAL A 37 15.07 11.16 6.90
C VAL A 37 13.93 10.34 6.36
N ALA A 38 14.24 9.36 5.50
CA ALA A 38 13.26 8.42 4.96
C ALA A 38 13.78 6.97 5.06
N MET A 39 12.88 6.05 5.35
CA MET A 39 13.15 4.60 5.34
C MET A 39 12.25 3.93 4.31
N VAL A 40 12.80 3.03 3.51
CA VAL A 40 12.09 2.41 2.40
C VAL A 40 11.45 1.11 2.83
N PRO A 41 10.14 0.87 2.54
CA PRO A 41 9.49 -0.41 2.81
C PRO A 41 9.90 -1.49 1.79
N SER A 42 9.60 -2.76 2.11
CA SER A 42 9.95 -3.94 1.32
C SER A 42 8.77 -4.90 1.18
N GLY A 43 8.51 -5.41 -0.03
CA GLY A 43 7.47 -6.41 -0.27
C GLY A 43 7.84 -7.83 0.14
N ALA A 44 6.84 -8.67 0.47
CA ALA A 44 7.02 -10.12 0.59
C ALA A 44 6.68 -10.81 -0.75
N SER A 45 5.55 -10.47 -1.35
CA SER A 45 5.23 -10.75 -2.75
C SER A 45 5.48 -9.49 -3.58
N THR A 46 5.93 -9.66 -4.81
CA THR A 46 6.24 -8.56 -5.73
C THR A 46 5.64 -8.86 -7.09
N GLY A 47 4.93 -7.90 -7.66
CA GLY A 47 4.46 -7.98 -9.05
C GLY A 47 5.64 -8.02 -10.02
N SER A 48 5.48 -8.74 -11.13
CA SER A 48 6.56 -8.97 -12.10
C SER A 48 7.10 -7.69 -12.74
N PHE A 49 6.33 -6.60 -12.66
CA PHE A 49 6.64 -5.31 -13.30
C PHE A 49 7.03 -4.21 -12.32
N GLU A 50 7.23 -4.54 -11.05
CA GLU A 50 7.72 -3.58 -10.06
C GLU A 50 9.15 -3.11 -10.35
N ALA A 51 9.48 -1.89 -9.92
CA ALA A 51 10.85 -1.43 -9.89
C ALA A 51 11.70 -2.29 -8.94
N VAL A 52 12.97 -2.47 -9.30
CA VAL A 52 13.85 -3.43 -8.63
C VAL A 52 14.26 -2.94 -7.24
N GLU A 53 13.91 -3.69 -6.21
CA GLU A 53 14.53 -3.58 -4.90
C GLU A 53 15.92 -4.25 -4.96
N LEU A 54 16.98 -3.42 -4.92
CA LEU A 54 18.34 -3.93 -5.05
C LEU A 54 18.79 -4.63 -3.77
N ARG A 55 19.10 -5.93 -3.88
CA ARG A 55 19.62 -6.78 -2.82
C ARG A 55 21.02 -7.25 -3.15
N ASP A 56 21.88 -7.42 -2.14
CA ASP A 56 23.28 -7.79 -2.33
C ASP A 56 23.48 -9.22 -2.86
N GLY A 57 22.57 -10.14 -2.53
CA GLY A 57 22.64 -11.55 -2.93
C GLY A 57 23.69 -12.36 -2.19
N ASP A 58 24.49 -11.75 -1.33
CA ASP A 58 25.50 -12.41 -0.51
C ASP A 58 24.86 -13.23 0.63
N LYS A 59 24.79 -14.54 0.44
CA LYS A 59 24.17 -15.46 1.40
C LYS A 59 24.87 -15.53 2.77
N SER A 60 26.13 -15.09 2.87
CA SER A 60 26.85 -15.02 4.13
C SER A 60 26.37 -13.89 5.04
N ARG A 61 25.60 -12.94 4.48
CA ARG A 61 25.09 -11.76 5.16
C ARG A 61 23.59 -11.63 4.97
N TYR A 62 22.81 -11.65 6.05
CA TYR A 62 21.35 -11.59 6.05
C TYR A 62 20.69 -12.56 5.05
N LEU A 63 21.27 -13.74 4.86
CA LEU A 63 20.77 -14.78 3.93
C LEU A 63 20.59 -14.28 2.47
N GLY A 64 21.40 -13.31 2.04
CA GLY A 64 21.35 -12.69 0.72
C GLY A 64 20.49 -11.44 0.63
N LYS A 65 19.85 -11.03 1.73
CA LYS A 65 18.90 -9.89 1.73
C LYS A 65 19.55 -8.54 2.11
N GLY A 66 20.88 -8.45 2.26
CA GLY A 66 21.60 -7.21 2.51
C GLY A 66 21.33 -6.14 1.44
N VAL A 67 21.52 -4.85 1.77
CA VAL A 67 21.25 -3.71 0.88
C VAL A 67 22.45 -2.76 0.77
N LEU A 68 23.67 -3.24 1.07
CA LEU A 68 24.87 -2.40 1.03
C LEU A 68 25.16 -1.85 -0.37
N GLN A 69 24.84 -2.57 -1.45
CA GLN A 69 24.98 -2.04 -2.81
C GLN A 69 24.08 -0.82 -3.04
N ALA A 70 22.82 -0.86 -2.57
CA ALA A 70 21.92 0.28 -2.64
C ALA A 70 22.43 1.44 -1.78
N VAL A 71 22.89 1.17 -0.56
CA VAL A 71 23.52 2.16 0.32
C VAL A 71 24.74 2.80 -0.35
N GLU A 72 25.61 2.01 -0.97
CA GLU A 72 26.79 2.52 -1.69
C GLU A 72 26.38 3.37 -2.91
N ASN A 73 25.35 2.95 -3.65
CA ASN A 73 24.80 3.74 -4.76
C ASN A 73 24.33 5.12 -4.30
N VAL A 74 23.64 5.20 -3.15
CA VAL A 74 23.27 6.49 -2.56
C VAL A 74 24.50 7.29 -2.18
N ASN A 75 25.40 6.73 -1.36
CA ASN A 75 26.52 7.46 -0.76
C ASN A 75 27.59 7.92 -1.77
N LYS A 76 27.77 7.18 -2.88
CA LYS A 76 28.86 7.47 -3.83
C LYS A 76 28.38 8.04 -5.16
N LYS A 77 27.22 7.61 -5.67
CA LYS A 77 26.74 8.00 -7.00
C LYS A 77 25.65 9.07 -6.91
N ILE A 78 24.57 8.79 -6.17
CA ILE A 78 23.43 9.70 -6.08
C ILE A 78 23.83 10.97 -5.33
N ALA A 79 24.50 10.85 -4.17
CA ALA A 79 24.95 12.01 -3.39
C ALA A 79 25.74 13.00 -4.24
N LYS A 80 26.69 12.51 -5.06
CA LYS A 80 27.47 13.37 -5.97
C LYS A 80 26.64 14.00 -7.08
N ALA A 81 25.62 13.29 -7.58
CA ALA A 81 24.81 13.76 -8.70
C ALA A 81 23.84 14.89 -8.30
N ILE A 82 23.40 14.92 -7.04
CA ILE A 82 22.43 15.91 -6.54
C ILE A 82 23.04 16.93 -5.55
N GLU A 83 24.34 16.85 -5.28
CA GLU A 83 25.06 17.82 -4.47
C GLU A 83 24.87 19.24 -5.05
N ASN A 84 24.59 20.20 -4.17
CA ASN A 84 24.26 21.58 -4.54
C ASN A 84 22.98 21.76 -5.37
N MET A 85 22.19 20.72 -5.67
CA MET A 85 20.87 20.94 -6.27
C MET A 85 19.94 21.64 -5.28
N ASN A 86 19.03 22.44 -5.79
CA ASN A 86 18.04 23.12 -4.96
C ASN A 86 17.02 22.11 -4.42
N VAL A 87 16.93 21.97 -3.08
CA VAL A 87 16.06 21.00 -2.40
C VAL A 87 14.56 21.16 -2.76
N TYR A 88 14.15 22.35 -3.22
CA TYR A 88 12.77 22.62 -3.63
C TYR A 88 12.43 22.13 -5.05
N GLU A 89 13.44 21.73 -5.85
CA GLU A 89 13.23 21.24 -7.22
C GLU A 89 13.01 19.71 -7.27
N GLN A 90 12.01 19.20 -6.51
CA GLN A 90 11.74 17.75 -6.39
C GLN A 90 11.70 17.03 -7.73
N VAL A 91 10.91 17.54 -8.69
CA VAL A 91 10.74 16.91 -10.02
C VAL A 91 12.08 16.82 -10.77
N LYS A 92 12.92 17.84 -10.66
CA LYS A 92 14.24 17.86 -11.30
C LYS A 92 15.21 16.88 -10.63
N ILE A 93 15.16 16.78 -9.30
CA ILE A 93 15.96 15.81 -8.54
C ILE A 93 15.54 14.40 -8.92
N ASP A 94 14.24 14.08 -8.87
CA ASP A 94 13.74 12.75 -9.22
C ASP A 94 14.07 12.37 -10.67
N LYS A 95 13.98 13.32 -11.60
CA LYS A 95 14.41 13.13 -12.98
C LYS A 95 15.91 12.81 -13.06
N THR A 96 16.76 13.50 -12.30
CA THR A 96 18.19 13.21 -12.21
C THR A 96 18.45 11.79 -11.70
N LEU A 97 17.68 11.31 -10.70
CA LEU A 97 17.78 9.94 -10.19
C LEU A 97 17.43 8.91 -11.27
N ILE A 98 16.34 9.14 -12.01
CA ILE A 98 15.87 8.27 -13.08
C ILE A 98 16.90 8.22 -14.22
N GLU A 99 17.43 9.35 -14.66
CA GLU A 99 18.45 9.44 -15.72
C GLU A 99 19.77 8.80 -15.28
N LEU A 100 20.18 8.93 -14.02
CA LEU A 100 21.39 8.32 -13.46
C LEU A 100 21.27 6.78 -13.41
N ASP A 101 20.10 6.25 -13.11
CA ASP A 101 19.83 4.81 -13.21
C ASP A 101 19.83 4.37 -14.68
N GLY A 102 19.08 5.03 -15.53
CA GLY A 102 19.02 4.81 -16.99
C GLY A 102 18.38 3.48 -17.39
N THR A 103 17.68 2.78 -16.48
CA THR A 103 16.89 1.57 -16.77
C THR A 103 15.41 1.83 -16.53
N ASP A 104 14.53 1.06 -17.18
CA ASP A 104 13.08 1.26 -17.06
C ASP A 104 12.54 0.94 -15.66
N ASN A 105 13.25 0.09 -14.90
CA ASN A 105 12.80 -0.44 -13.61
C ASN A 105 13.79 -0.19 -12.45
N LYS A 106 14.67 0.80 -12.56
CA LYS A 106 15.69 1.16 -11.54
C LYS A 106 16.64 0.01 -11.18
N ALA A 107 16.90 -0.91 -12.09
CA ALA A 107 17.71 -2.11 -11.82
C ALA A 107 19.18 -1.81 -11.50
N LYS A 108 19.72 -0.64 -11.90
CA LYS A 108 21.13 -0.29 -11.73
C LYS A 108 21.45 0.36 -10.39
N LEU A 109 20.58 1.24 -9.90
CA LEU A 109 20.74 1.91 -8.61
C LEU A 109 19.93 1.25 -7.51
N GLY A 110 18.77 0.71 -7.85
CA GLY A 110 17.76 0.19 -6.96
C GLY A 110 16.66 1.20 -6.66
N ALA A 111 15.39 0.77 -6.76
CA ALA A 111 14.25 1.59 -6.38
C ALA A 111 14.29 1.97 -4.88
N ASN A 112 14.83 1.11 -4.03
CA ASN A 112 15.07 1.41 -2.61
C ASN A 112 16.08 2.56 -2.42
N ALA A 113 17.12 2.67 -3.24
CA ALA A 113 18.05 3.79 -3.22
C ALA A 113 17.40 5.09 -3.72
N THR A 114 16.75 5.05 -4.89
CA THR A 114 16.14 6.25 -5.50
C THR A 114 14.97 6.78 -4.66
N LEU A 115 14.09 5.91 -4.17
CA LEU A 115 12.96 6.31 -3.33
C LEU A 115 13.42 6.92 -2.00
N GLY A 116 14.39 6.28 -1.32
CA GLY A 116 14.92 6.80 -0.06
C GLY A 116 15.40 8.24 -0.20
N VAL A 117 16.15 8.53 -1.26
CA VAL A 117 16.62 9.89 -1.55
C VAL A 117 15.46 10.84 -1.90
N SER A 118 14.57 10.43 -2.79
CA SER A 118 13.43 11.23 -3.23
C SER A 118 12.57 11.70 -2.05
N LEU A 119 12.24 10.78 -1.12
CA LEU A 119 11.45 11.10 0.07
C LEU A 119 12.22 11.94 1.10
N ALA A 120 13.50 11.66 1.30
CA ALA A 120 14.34 12.43 2.22
C ALA A 120 14.49 13.89 1.75
N VAL A 121 14.62 14.12 0.44
CA VAL A 121 14.62 15.47 -0.18
C VAL A 121 13.32 16.21 0.13
N ALA A 122 12.16 15.59 -0.11
CA ALA A 122 10.86 16.21 0.18
C ALA A 122 10.70 16.57 1.66
N LYS A 123 11.18 15.70 2.56
CA LYS A 123 11.15 15.96 4.02
C LYS A 123 12.10 17.09 4.42
N ALA A 124 13.30 17.16 3.87
CA ALA A 124 14.25 18.25 4.13
C ALA A 124 13.69 19.60 3.64
N ALA A 125 13.06 19.60 2.46
CA ALA A 125 12.40 20.80 1.92
C ALA A 125 11.23 21.25 2.82
N ALA A 126 10.36 20.35 3.22
CA ALA A 126 9.25 20.64 4.14
C ALA A 126 9.76 21.21 5.48
N ALA A 127 10.78 20.58 6.06
CA ALA A 127 11.40 21.02 7.32
C ALA A 127 11.97 22.45 7.22
N SER A 128 12.63 22.78 6.09
CA SER A 128 13.20 24.11 5.87
C SER A 128 12.17 25.23 5.78
N LEU A 129 10.93 24.88 5.40
CA LEU A 129 9.79 25.81 5.34
C LEU A 129 8.96 25.81 6.62
N GLY A 130 9.29 24.95 7.60
CA GLY A 130 8.49 24.78 8.81
C GLY A 130 7.11 24.18 8.52
N MET A 131 6.97 23.41 7.45
CA MET A 131 5.71 22.82 7.00
C MET A 131 5.65 21.32 7.32
N SER A 132 4.45 20.83 7.66
CA SER A 132 4.18 19.40 7.65
C SER A 132 4.31 18.83 6.22
N LEU A 133 4.79 17.58 6.08
CA LEU A 133 5.09 17.00 4.78
C LEU A 133 3.84 16.93 3.87
N TYR A 134 2.68 16.55 4.42
CA TYR A 134 1.44 16.52 3.63
C TYR A 134 1.07 17.88 3.04
N ASN A 135 1.32 18.96 3.80
CA ASN A 135 1.02 20.33 3.35
C ASN A 135 2.05 20.81 2.31
N TYR A 136 3.33 20.46 2.49
CA TYR A 136 4.36 20.76 1.50
C TYR A 136 4.09 20.09 0.14
N ILE A 137 3.73 18.80 0.13
CA ILE A 137 3.47 18.04 -1.09
C ILE A 137 2.13 18.46 -1.72
N GLY A 138 1.06 18.57 -0.92
CA GLY A 138 -0.32 18.75 -1.42
C GLY A 138 -0.77 20.21 -1.51
N GLY A 139 0.03 21.14 -0.96
CA GLY A 139 -0.30 22.56 -0.95
C GLY A 139 -1.54 22.88 -0.11
N VAL A 140 -2.15 24.03 -0.41
CA VAL A 140 -3.26 24.59 0.39
C VAL A 140 -4.56 23.77 0.39
N ASN A 141 -4.69 22.79 -0.49
CA ASN A 141 -5.90 21.97 -0.58
C ASN A 141 -5.77 20.57 0.07
N ALA A 142 -4.62 20.24 0.66
CA ALA A 142 -4.39 18.99 1.38
C ALA A 142 -5.16 18.99 2.72
N LYS A 143 -6.29 18.28 2.80
CA LYS A 143 -7.20 18.31 3.95
C LYS A 143 -8.05 17.07 4.15
N GLU A 144 -8.02 16.10 3.19
CA GLU A 144 -8.86 14.91 3.26
C GLU A 144 -8.11 13.78 3.96
N LEU A 145 -8.63 13.34 5.11
CA LEU A 145 -8.20 12.16 5.82
C LEU A 145 -8.72 10.91 5.10
N PRO A 146 -7.86 9.93 4.83
CA PRO A 146 -8.26 8.73 4.09
C PRO A 146 -9.07 7.75 4.94
N VAL A 147 -10.02 7.04 4.31
CA VAL A 147 -10.65 5.85 4.90
C VAL A 147 -9.64 4.72 4.91
N PRO A 148 -9.35 4.09 6.07
CA PRO A 148 -8.45 2.97 6.14
C PRO A 148 -9.11 1.67 5.70
N MET A 149 -8.37 0.87 4.93
CA MET A 149 -8.61 -0.55 4.66
C MET A 149 -7.74 -1.33 5.65
N MET A 150 -8.34 -1.79 6.75
CA MET A 150 -7.61 -2.43 7.85
C MET A 150 -7.59 -3.94 7.68
N ASN A 151 -6.45 -4.54 7.37
CA ASN A 151 -6.28 -5.98 7.26
C ASN A 151 -6.34 -6.64 8.64
N ILE A 152 -7.49 -7.19 9.02
CA ILE A 152 -7.74 -7.78 10.35
C ILE A 152 -7.70 -9.31 10.37
N MET A 153 -7.70 -9.96 9.20
CA MET A 153 -7.53 -11.41 9.08
C MET A 153 -6.73 -11.76 7.82
N ASN A 154 -5.73 -12.61 7.97
CA ASN A 154 -4.77 -12.98 6.94
C ASN A 154 -4.97 -14.41 6.45
N GLY A 155 -4.75 -14.63 5.17
CA GLY A 155 -4.62 -15.92 4.51
C GLY A 155 -3.47 -15.91 3.49
N GLY A 156 -3.59 -16.69 2.43
CA GLY A 156 -2.62 -16.76 1.34
C GLY A 156 -1.20 -17.05 1.84
N LYS A 157 -0.25 -16.27 1.35
CA LYS A 157 1.16 -16.29 1.80
C LYS A 157 1.41 -15.50 3.09
N HIS A 158 0.46 -14.66 3.50
CA HIS A 158 0.58 -13.84 4.71
C HIS A 158 0.29 -14.62 6.00
N ALA A 159 -0.24 -15.85 5.89
CA ALA A 159 -0.56 -16.70 7.03
C ALA A 159 -0.44 -18.18 6.73
N ASP A 160 -0.04 -18.97 7.72
CA ASP A 160 -0.12 -20.44 7.67
C ASP A 160 -1.53 -20.90 8.10
N SER A 161 -2.54 -20.50 7.31
CA SER A 161 -3.97 -20.79 7.52
C SER A 161 -4.54 -21.59 6.34
N GLY A 162 -5.79 -22.06 6.46
CA GLY A 162 -6.52 -22.76 5.38
C GLY A 162 -7.04 -21.83 4.27
N LEU A 163 -6.93 -20.50 4.43
CA LEU A 163 -7.42 -19.51 3.49
C LEU A 163 -6.45 -19.30 2.34
N THR A 164 -6.97 -19.23 1.11
CA THR A 164 -6.19 -18.89 -0.09
C THR A 164 -6.26 -17.40 -0.43
N VAL A 165 -7.38 -16.74 -0.17
CA VAL A 165 -7.51 -15.27 -0.23
C VAL A 165 -6.59 -14.65 0.81
N GLN A 166 -5.81 -13.63 0.40
CA GLN A 166 -4.67 -13.15 1.17
C GLN A 166 -5.06 -12.26 2.34
N GLU A 167 -6.01 -11.32 2.14
CA GLU A 167 -6.38 -10.35 3.16
C GLU A 167 -7.90 -10.14 3.24
N PHE A 168 -8.38 -10.08 4.47
CA PHE A 168 -9.75 -9.71 4.79
C PHE A 168 -9.72 -8.43 5.61
N MET A 169 -10.22 -7.36 5.00
CA MET A 169 -10.13 -6.01 5.53
C MET A 169 -11.49 -5.47 5.96
N ILE A 170 -11.47 -4.57 6.93
CA ILE A 170 -12.63 -3.74 7.28
C ILE A 170 -12.39 -2.29 6.86
N MET A 171 -13.49 -1.61 6.50
CA MET A 171 -13.52 -0.20 6.15
C MET A 171 -14.63 0.49 6.96
N PRO A 172 -14.31 1.26 8.02
CA PRO A 172 -15.30 1.96 8.84
C PRO A 172 -15.82 3.24 8.13
N VAL A 173 -16.56 3.05 7.05
CA VAL A 173 -17.05 4.12 6.15
C VAL A 173 -18.19 4.96 6.72
N GLY A 174 -18.83 4.51 7.81
CA GLY A 174 -19.91 5.22 8.48
C GLY A 174 -19.45 6.29 9.48
N ALA A 175 -18.16 6.35 9.79
CA ALA A 175 -17.57 7.35 10.67
C ALA A 175 -17.67 8.76 10.09
N LYS A 176 -17.67 9.78 10.94
CA LYS A 176 -17.71 11.20 10.56
C LYS A 176 -16.35 11.88 10.59
N THR A 177 -15.40 11.31 11.35
CA THR A 177 -14.04 11.81 11.51
C THR A 177 -13.07 10.63 11.41
N PHE A 178 -11.79 10.92 11.18
CA PHE A 178 -10.77 9.88 11.16
C PHE A 178 -10.60 9.25 12.54
N SER A 179 -10.64 10.05 13.61
CA SER A 179 -10.58 9.55 14.99
C SER A 179 -11.73 8.58 15.32
N GLU A 180 -12.96 8.89 14.88
CA GLU A 180 -14.11 7.99 15.03
C GLU A 180 -13.90 6.70 14.21
N CYS A 181 -13.39 6.83 12.99
CA CYS A 181 -13.06 5.70 12.14
C CYS A 181 -12.04 4.76 12.80
N MET A 182 -10.98 5.30 13.38
CA MET A 182 -9.99 4.52 14.12
C MET A 182 -10.60 3.82 15.34
N LYS A 183 -11.44 4.51 16.11
CA LYS A 183 -12.18 3.90 17.24
C LYS A 183 -12.98 2.69 16.77
N MET A 184 -13.79 2.85 15.72
CA MET A 184 -14.61 1.76 15.17
C MET A 184 -13.75 0.57 14.74
N GLY A 185 -12.68 0.81 13.99
CA GLY A 185 -11.77 -0.24 13.54
C GLY A 185 -11.10 -1.01 14.68
N VAL A 186 -10.62 -0.30 15.70
CA VAL A 186 -10.02 -0.92 16.91
C VAL A 186 -11.04 -1.74 17.70
N GLU A 187 -12.25 -1.24 17.88
CA GLU A 187 -13.33 -1.96 18.60
C GLU A 187 -13.72 -3.24 17.86
N VAL A 188 -13.85 -3.20 16.52
CA VAL A 188 -14.10 -4.41 15.71
C VAL A 188 -12.92 -5.39 15.81
N TYR A 189 -11.68 -4.93 15.70
CA TYR A 189 -10.49 -5.76 15.82
C TYR A 189 -10.41 -6.51 17.15
N HIS A 190 -10.67 -5.83 18.27
CA HIS A 190 -10.67 -6.47 19.58
C HIS A 190 -11.87 -7.39 19.79
N ASN A 191 -13.03 -7.11 19.20
CA ASN A 191 -14.16 -8.03 19.23
C ASN A 191 -13.92 -9.25 18.34
N LEU A 192 -13.21 -9.11 17.19
CA LEU A 192 -12.78 -10.26 16.40
C LEU A 192 -11.89 -11.20 17.23
N LYS A 193 -10.95 -10.66 17.99
CA LYS A 193 -10.15 -11.49 18.93
C LYS A 193 -11.00 -12.29 19.90
N LYS A 194 -12.07 -11.68 20.45
CA LYS A 194 -12.99 -12.38 21.35
C LYS A 194 -13.77 -13.48 20.61
N VAL A 195 -14.30 -13.19 19.43
CA VAL A 195 -15.04 -14.15 18.59
C VAL A 195 -14.15 -15.35 18.25
N LEU A 196 -12.90 -15.13 17.87
CA LEU A 196 -11.94 -16.20 17.60
C LEU A 196 -11.66 -17.06 18.84
N ASN A 197 -11.41 -16.44 20.00
CA ASN A 197 -11.16 -17.13 21.25
C ASN A 197 -12.37 -17.98 21.70
N GLU A 198 -13.60 -17.47 21.57
CA GLU A 198 -14.85 -18.16 21.89
C GLU A 198 -15.05 -19.44 21.05
N LYS A 199 -14.48 -19.45 19.84
CA LYS A 199 -14.47 -20.62 18.94
C LYS A 199 -13.23 -21.50 19.08
N GLY A 200 -12.32 -21.18 20.00
CA GLY A 200 -11.06 -21.92 20.18
C GLY A 200 -10.04 -21.71 19.03
N LEU A 201 -10.20 -20.66 18.24
CA LEU A 201 -9.31 -20.35 17.11
C LEU A 201 -8.11 -19.52 17.57
N ALA A 202 -6.98 -19.65 16.85
CA ALA A 202 -5.75 -18.92 17.14
C ALA A 202 -5.93 -17.41 16.94
N THR A 203 -5.28 -16.62 17.81
CA THR A 203 -5.24 -15.14 17.73
C THR A 203 -3.82 -14.62 17.57
N GLY A 204 -2.91 -15.43 17.07
CA GLY A 204 -1.61 -14.98 16.55
C GLY A 204 -1.82 -14.08 15.35
N VAL A 205 -0.90 -13.11 15.16
CA VAL A 205 -1.00 -12.12 14.08
C VAL A 205 0.07 -12.33 13.02
N GLY A 206 -0.28 -12.05 11.77
CA GLY A 206 0.66 -12.04 10.64
C GLY A 206 1.50 -10.75 10.57
N ASP A 207 2.24 -10.60 9.47
CA ASP A 207 3.16 -9.47 9.24
C ASP A 207 2.46 -8.11 9.28
N GLU A 208 1.20 -8.06 8.90
CA GLU A 208 0.41 -6.82 8.83
C GLU A 208 -0.50 -6.59 10.05
N GLY A 209 -0.39 -7.43 11.07
CA GLY A 209 -1.11 -7.30 12.34
C GLY A 209 -2.50 -7.94 12.36
N GLY A 210 -3.01 -8.45 11.25
CA GLY A 210 -4.26 -9.22 11.18
C GLY A 210 -4.10 -10.60 11.79
N PHE A 211 -5.19 -11.18 12.34
CA PHE A 211 -5.19 -12.53 12.89
C PHE A 211 -5.02 -13.59 11.80
N ALA A 212 -4.41 -14.71 12.16
CA ALA A 212 -4.17 -15.83 11.25
C ALA A 212 -4.81 -17.13 11.79
N PRO A 213 -6.15 -17.20 11.95
CA PRO A 213 -6.83 -18.39 12.43
C PRO A 213 -6.84 -19.48 11.37
N ASN A 214 -6.85 -20.75 11.80
CA ASN A 214 -7.08 -21.85 10.89
C ASN A 214 -8.60 -22.05 10.71
N VAL A 215 -9.15 -21.44 9.66
CA VAL A 215 -10.56 -21.55 9.26
C VAL A 215 -10.70 -22.32 7.95
N SER A 216 -11.90 -22.84 7.68
CA SER A 216 -12.13 -23.82 6.61
C SER A 216 -12.43 -23.20 5.23
N SER A 217 -12.84 -21.92 5.20
CA SER A 217 -13.20 -21.24 3.95
C SER A 217 -13.20 -19.71 4.10
N GLU A 218 -13.12 -19.05 2.96
CA GLU A 218 -13.22 -17.57 2.85
C GLU A 218 -14.57 -17.06 3.39
N LYS A 219 -15.66 -17.82 3.19
CA LYS A 219 -16.99 -17.48 3.73
C LYS A 219 -16.99 -17.51 5.25
N GLU A 220 -16.40 -18.53 5.86
CA GLU A 220 -16.27 -18.61 7.32
C GLU A 220 -15.47 -17.43 7.88
N ALA A 221 -14.36 -17.05 7.22
CA ALA A 221 -13.58 -15.88 7.60
C ALA A 221 -14.42 -14.59 7.58
N ILE A 222 -15.19 -14.38 6.52
CA ILE A 222 -16.10 -13.23 6.39
C ILE A 222 -17.16 -13.24 7.51
N GLU A 223 -17.79 -14.36 7.78
CA GLU A 223 -18.83 -14.49 8.82
C GLU A 223 -18.30 -14.22 10.23
N LEU A 224 -17.05 -14.62 10.52
CA LEU A 224 -16.38 -14.27 11.78
C LEU A 224 -16.18 -12.76 11.93
N ILE A 225 -15.80 -12.08 10.85
CA ILE A 225 -15.65 -10.63 10.83
C ILE A 225 -17.01 -9.94 10.99
N LEU A 226 -18.06 -10.42 10.31
CA LEU A 226 -19.40 -9.87 10.46
C LEU A 226 -19.92 -10.02 11.90
N ALA A 227 -19.71 -11.17 12.53
CA ALA A 227 -20.02 -11.37 13.94
C ALA A 227 -19.24 -10.41 14.86
N ALA A 228 -17.99 -10.10 14.53
CA ALA A 228 -17.20 -9.14 15.29
C ALA A 228 -17.71 -7.70 15.13
N ILE A 229 -18.15 -7.30 13.93
CA ILE A 229 -18.77 -6.00 13.67
C ILE A 229 -20.04 -5.83 14.50
N GLU A 230 -20.94 -6.84 14.47
CA GLU A 230 -22.16 -6.85 15.27
C GLU A 230 -21.87 -6.81 16.78
N LYS A 231 -20.91 -7.63 17.24
CA LYS A 231 -20.50 -7.67 18.66
C LYS A 231 -19.89 -6.34 19.12
N ALA A 232 -19.30 -5.55 18.20
CA ALA A 232 -18.81 -4.20 18.47
C ALA A 232 -19.95 -3.15 18.51
N GLY A 233 -21.18 -3.53 18.16
CA GLY A 233 -22.34 -2.64 18.13
C GLY A 233 -22.51 -1.85 16.84
N TYR A 234 -21.84 -2.25 15.76
CA TYR A 234 -21.93 -1.61 14.45
C TYR A 234 -22.73 -2.43 13.44
N VAL A 235 -23.27 -1.77 12.44
CA VAL A 235 -24.05 -2.38 11.36
C VAL A 235 -23.17 -2.64 10.16
N ALA A 236 -22.97 -3.94 9.81
CA ALA A 236 -22.23 -4.33 8.62
C ALA A 236 -22.92 -3.79 7.35
N GLY A 237 -22.11 -3.30 6.41
CA GLY A 237 -22.57 -2.70 5.17
C GLY A 237 -23.02 -1.23 5.28
N LYS A 238 -23.25 -0.73 6.50
CA LYS A 238 -23.61 0.66 6.77
C LYS A 238 -22.47 1.42 7.48
N ASP A 239 -22.13 0.96 8.67
CA ASP A 239 -21.09 1.60 9.49
C ASP A 239 -19.70 1.08 9.13
N VAL A 240 -19.58 -0.24 8.98
CA VAL A 240 -18.36 -0.94 8.60
C VAL A 240 -18.65 -1.86 7.42
N CYS A 241 -17.88 -1.67 6.35
CA CYS A 241 -17.90 -2.53 5.17
C CYS A 241 -16.65 -3.40 5.11
N LEU A 242 -16.65 -4.36 4.19
CA LEU A 242 -15.53 -5.26 3.97
C LEU A 242 -14.77 -4.90 2.69
N ALA A 243 -13.49 -5.22 2.68
CA ALA A 243 -12.67 -5.26 1.47
C ALA A 243 -11.81 -6.54 1.50
N LEU A 244 -11.46 -7.03 0.31
CA LEU A 244 -10.61 -8.20 0.13
C LEU A 244 -9.39 -7.84 -0.71
N ASP A 245 -8.27 -8.49 -0.41
CA ASP A 245 -7.15 -8.66 -1.32
C ASP A 245 -7.03 -10.16 -1.63
N VAL A 246 -7.28 -10.50 -2.89
CA VAL A 246 -7.32 -11.91 -3.32
C VAL A 246 -5.94 -12.41 -3.69
N ALA A 247 -5.04 -11.53 -4.16
CA ALA A 247 -3.69 -11.85 -4.66
C ALA A 247 -3.72 -13.01 -5.68
N ALA A 248 -4.63 -12.91 -6.66
CA ALA A 248 -4.97 -14.02 -7.53
C ALA A 248 -3.86 -14.45 -8.50
N THR A 249 -2.84 -13.60 -8.73
CA THR A 249 -1.65 -13.96 -9.53
C THR A 249 -0.98 -15.21 -8.98
N GLU A 250 -0.88 -15.35 -7.66
CA GLU A 250 -0.30 -16.54 -7.02
C GLU A 250 -1.12 -17.80 -7.28
N MET A 251 -2.46 -17.71 -7.23
CA MET A 251 -3.36 -18.82 -7.56
C MET A 251 -3.21 -19.26 -9.03
N PHE A 252 -3.01 -18.29 -9.93
CA PHE A 252 -2.80 -18.52 -11.35
C PHE A 252 -1.46 -19.20 -11.63
N ASP A 253 -0.40 -18.77 -10.97
CA ASP A 253 0.93 -19.36 -11.09
C ASP A 253 0.99 -20.79 -10.50
N GLU A 254 0.31 -21.04 -9.38
CA GLU A 254 0.18 -22.40 -8.85
C GLU A 254 -0.63 -23.31 -9.80
N ALA A 255 -1.65 -22.79 -10.50
CA ALA A 255 -2.37 -23.55 -11.52
C ALA A 255 -1.47 -23.92 -12.71
N LYS A 256 -0.60 -23.01 -13.18
CA LYS A 256 0.38 -23.27 -14.22
C LYS A 256 1.35 -24.40 -13.85
N LYS A 257 1.81 -24.46 -12.58
CA LYS A 257 2.71 -25.52 -12.10
C LYS A 257 2.10 -26.92 -12.22
N ILE A 258 0.76 -27.03 -12.12
CA ILE A 258 0.02 -28.29 -12.31
C ILE A 258 -0.53 -28.44 -13.75
N GLY A 259 -0.06 -27.61 -14.70
CA GLY A 259 -0.41 -27.68 -16.12
C GLY A 259 -1.84 -27.27 -16.46
N LYS A 260 -2.46 -26.40 -15.65
CA LYS A 260 -3.83 -25.92 -15.86
C LYS A 260 -3.87 -24.41 -16.13
N ASP A 261 -4.79 -23.96 -16.99
CA ASP A 261 -5.07 -22.55 -17.25
C ASP A 261 -6.28 -22.10 -16.43
N GLY A 262 -6.02 -21.37 -15.35
CA GLY A 262 -7.02 -20.92 -14.40
C GLY A 262 -6.41 -20.65 -13.03
N TYR A 263 -7.16 -20.87 -11.96
CA TYR A 263 -6.81 -20.48 -10.58
C TYR A 263 -6.83 -21.68 -9.66
N TYR A 264 -5.73 -21.97 -8.99
CA TYR A 264 -5.62 -23.10 -8.07
C TYR A 264 -5.54 -22.63 -6.62
N PHE A 265 -6.55 -22.96 -5.85
CA PHE A 265 -6.64 -22.73 -4.43
C PHE A 265 -5.80 -23.77 -3.69
N TRP A 266 -4.50 -23.54 -3.58
CA TRP A 266 -3.54 -24.55 -3.11
C TRP A 266 -3.75 -25.00 -1.67
N LYS A 267 -4.44 -24.20 -0.84
CA LYS A 267 -4.76 -24.55 0.55
C LYS A 267 -5.88 -25.61 0.63
N THR A 268 -6.83 -25.57 -0.29
CA THR A 268 -7.98 -26.49 -0.35
C THR A 268 -7.85 -27.56 -1.44
N GLY A 269 -6.96 -27.37 -2.39
CA GLY A 269 -6.80 -28.26 -3.56
C GLY A 269 -7.85 -28.03 -4.67
N GLU A 270 -8.66 -26.98 -4.56
CA GLU A 270 -9.70 -26.67 -5.54
C GLU A 270 -9.10 -25.95 -6.76
N PHE A 271 -9.52 -26.32 -7.96
CA PHE A 271 -9.19 -25.62 -9.20
C PHE A 271 -10.44 -24.93 -9.75
N LYS A 272 -10.29 -23.68 -10.19
CA LYS A 272 -11.33 -22.90 -10.87
C LYS A 272 -10.84 -22.49 -12.26
N THR A 273 -11.71 -22.60 -13.28
CA THR A 273 -11.48 -21.95 -14.57
C THR A 273 -11.53 -20.41 -14.39
N LYS A 274 -11.16 -19.66 -15.42
CA LYS A 274 -11.24 -18.19 -15.39
C LYS A 274 -12.66 -17.71 -15.15
N GLU A 275 -13.64 -18.32 -15.78
CA GLU A 275 -15.06 -18.02 -15.61
C GLU A 275 -15.53 -18.34 -14.17
N GLN A 276 -15.14 -19.51 -13.64
CA GLN A 276 -15.48 -19.90 -12.27
C GLN A 276 -14.83 -18.98 -11.23
N MET A 277 -13.64 -18.45 -11.50
CA MET A 277 -13.01 -17.46 -10.62
C MET A 277 -13.77 -16.14 -10.63
N ILE A 278 -14.18 -15.66 -11.81
CA ILE A 278 -15.04 -14.47 -11.91
C ILE A 278 -16.34 -14.69 -11.14
N ASP A 279 -17.00 -15.84 -11.32
CA ASP A 279 -18.26 -16.14 -10.60
C ASP A 279 -18.07 -16.24 -9.10
N PHE A 280 -16.93 -16.76 -8.61
CA PHE A 280 -16.57 -16.80 -7.21
C PHE A 280 -16.45 -15.35 -6.63
N ILE A 281 -15.76 -14.45 -7.32
CA ILE A 281 -15.64 -13.05 -6.92
C ILE A 281 -17.01 -12.34 -6.91
N VAL A 282 -17.83 -12.59 -7.94
CA VAL A 282 -19.20 -12.02 -8.05
C VAL A 282 -20.09 -12.54 -6.92
N ASP A 283 -20.00 -13.83 -6.57
CA ASP A 283 -20.76 -14.43 -5.46
C ASP A 283 -20.42 -13.75 -4.12
N LEU A 284 -19.13 -13.59 -3.82
CA LEU A 284 -18.70 -12.91 -2.60
C LEU A 284 -19.18 -11.46 -2.55
N ALA A 285 -18.99 -10.69 -3.63
CA ALA A 285 -19.41 -9.29 -3.69
C ALA A 285 -20.94 -9.09 -3.64
N THR A 286 -21.72 -10.09 -4.03
CA THR A 286 -23.18 -10.03 -4.05
C THR A 286 -23.78 -10.41 -2.69
N ASN A 287 -23.21 -11.39 -2.01
CA ASN A 287 -23.78 -11.96 -0.79
C ASN A 287 -23.27 -11.32 0.50
N TYR A 288 -22.17 -10.56 0.43
CA TYR A 288 -21.55 -9.94 1.60
C TYR A 288 -21.37 -8.43 1.40
N PRO A 289 -21.26 -7.64 2.46
CA PRO A 289 -21.11 -6.18 2.37
C PRO A 289 -19.69 -5.76 1.93
N ILE A 290 -19.18 -6.36 0.86
CA ILE A 290 -17.88 -6.11 0.26
C ILE A 290 -18.02 -4.93 -0.69
N ILE A 291 -17.20 -3.89 -0.50
CA ILE A 291 -17.23 -2.67 -1.31
C ILE A 291 -15.94 -2.44 -2.10
N SER A 292 -14.92 -3.27 -1.88
CA SER A 292 -13.66 -3.21 -2.60
C SER A 292 -13.01 -4.59 -2.70
N ILE A 293 -12.49 -4.94 -3.88
CA ILE A 293 -11.72 -6.17 -4.12
C ILE A 293 -10.45 -5.80 -4.87
N GLU A 294 -9.31 -6.15 -4.29
CA GLU A 294 -7.98 -5.98 -4.84
C GLU A 294 -7.50 -7.28 -5.47
N ASP A 295 -6.87 -7.18 -6.63
CA ASP A 295 -6.26 -8.26 -7.40
C ASP A 295 -7.10 -9.54 -7.43
N GLY A 296 -8.40 -9.36 -7.78
CA GLY A 296 -9.34 -10.47 -7.90
C GLY A 296 -8.98 -11.47 -9.00
N LEU A 297 -8.14 -11.07 -9.95
CA LEU A 297 -7.62 -11.88 -11.05
C LEU A 297 -6.13 -11.60 -11.26
N ALA A 298 -5.45 -12.51 -12.00
CA ALA A 298 -4.01 -12.43 -12.23
C ALA A 298 -3.59 -11.18 -13.03
N GLU A 299 -2.37 -10.69 -12.79
CA GLU A 299 -1.79 -9.44 -13.33
C GLU A 299 -1.72 -9.36 -14.86
N GLU A 300 -1.76 -10.49 -15.56
CA GLU A 300 -1.75 -10.56 -17.04
C GLU A 300 -3.05 -11.15 -17.62
N ASP A 301 -4.06 -11.46 -16.81
CA ASP A 301 -5.36 -11.96 -17.29
C ASP A 301 -6.33 -10.81 -17.63
N TRP A 302 -5.87 -9.90 -18.51
CA TRP A 302 -6.58 -8.68 -18.90
C TRP A 302 -8.00 -8.91 -19.44
N GLU A 303 -8.22 -10.01 -20.16
CA GLU A 303 -9.53 -10.36 -20.70
C GLU A 303 -10.54 -10.68 -19.59
N SER A 304 -10.13 -11.50 -18.62
CA SER A 304 -10.97 -11.82 -17.46
C SER A 304 -11.21 -10.58 -16.57
N TRP A 305 -10.20 -9.74 -16.40
CA TRP A 305 -10.34 -8.46 -15.69
C TRP A 305 -11.38 -7.54 -16.32
N LYS A 306 -11.43 -7.46 -17.64
CA LYS A 306 -12.44 -6.68 -18.35
C LYS A 306 -13.85 -7.21 -18.06
N VAL A 307 -14.05 -8.54 -18.15
CA VAL A 307 -15.34 -9.18 -17.84
C VAL A 307 -15.75 -8.93 -16.40
N LEU A 308 -14.82 -9.06 -15.46
CA LEU A 308 -15.07 -8.76 -14.04
C LEU A 308 -15.50 -7.29 -13.85
N THR A 309 -14.80 -6.38 -14.53
CA THR A 309 -15.13 -4.94 -14.46
C THR A 309 -16.52 -4.63 -15.02
N GLU A 310 -16.91 -5.27 -16.11
CA GLU A 310 -18.26 -5.14 -16.68
C GLU A 310 -19.36 -5.65 -15.71
N LYS A 311 -19.09 -6.71 -14.93
CA LYS A 311 -20.05 -7.28 -13.96
C LYS A 311 -20.15 -6.49 -12.65
N LEU A 312 -19.05 -5.95 -12.15
CA LEU A 312 -18.96 -5.39 -10.79
C LEU A 312 -18.52 -3.92 -10.72
N GLY A 313 -17.90 -3.37 -11.77
CA GLY A 313 -17.25 -2.07 -11.71
C GLY A 313 -18.16 -0.87 -11.38
N ASP A 314 -19.46 -0.99 -11.62
CA ASP A 314 -20.45 0.02 -11.23
C ASP A 314 -20.99 -0.18 -9.81
N LYS A 315 -20.68 -1.31 -9.15
CA LYS A 315 -21.22 -1.68 -7.83
C LYS A 315 -20.18 -1.54 -6.73
N ILE A 316 -18.94 -1.96 -7.01
CA ILE A 316 -17.83 -1.98 -6.05
C ILE A 316 -16.55 -1.43 -6.68
N GLN A 317 -15.60 -1.13 -5.82
CA GLN A 317 -14.24 -0.80 -6.21
C GLN A 317 -13.47 -2.07 -6.59
N LEU A 318 -12.83 -2.06 -7.75
CA LEU A 318 -11.91 -3.09 -8.23
C LEU A 318 -10.52 -2.48 -8.32
N VAL A 319 -9.63 -2.91 -7.43
CA VAL A 319 -8.28 -2.34 -7.26
C VAL A 319 -7.26 -3.20 -7.98
N GLY A 320 -6.44 -2.59 -8.83
CA GLY A 320 -5.25 -3.24 -9.37
C GLY A 320 -4.01 -2.89 -8.55
N ASP A 321 -3.38 -3.88 -7.90
CA ASP A 321 -2.05 -3.81 -7.30
C ASP A 321 -1.02 -4.37 -8.29
N ASP A 322 -0.85 -5.68 -8.38
CA ASP A 322 0.06 -6.32 -9.34
C ASP A 322 -0.32 -6.01 -10.80
N LEU A 323 -1.60 -5.80 -11.07
CA LEU A 323 -2.10 -5.37 -12.37
C LEU A 323 -1.45 -4.07 -12.86
N PHE A 324 -1.25 -3.08 -11.98
CA PHE A 324 -0.77 -1.74 -12.33
C PHE A 324 0.61 -1.38 -11.78
N VAL A 325 1.02 -1.95 -10.66
CA VAL A 325 2.32 -1.75 -9.98
C VAL A 325 2.74 -0.28 -9.87
N THR A 326 1.78 0.61 -9.57
CA THR A 326 2.00 2.08 -9.51
C THR A 326 2.59 2.66 -10.80
N ASN A 327 2.49 1.95 -11.93
CA ASN A 327 3.11 2.30 -13.21
C ASN A 327 2.12 2.97 -14.16
N ILE A 328 2.41 4.20 -14.60
CA ILE A 328 1.53 5.00 -15.48
C ILE A 328 1.25 4.32 -16.83
N LYS A 329 2.20 3.53 -17.39
CA LYS A 329 2.00 2.82 -18.65
C LYS A 329 0.99 1.68 -18.49
N ARG A 330 1.07 0.92 -17.39
CA ARG A 330 0.13 -0.16 -17.09
C ARG A 330 -1.24 0.41 -16.71
N LEU A 331 -1.26 1.48 -15.92
CA LEU A 331 -2.51 2.19 -15.58
C LEU A 331 -3.20 2.72 -16.85
N GLN A 332 -2.46 3.35 -17.77
CA GLN A 332 -3.01 3.83 -19.05
C GLN A 332 -3.62 2.67 -19.86
N LYS A 333 -2.94 1.53 -19.93
CA LYS A 333 -3.49 0.32 -20.57
C LYS A 333 -4.83 -0.10 -19.93
N GLY A 334 -4.92 -0.05 -18.60
CA GLY A 334 -6.17 -0.36 -17.89
C GLY A 334 -7.30 0.63 -18.22
N ILE A 335 -6.98 1.92 -18.25
CA ILE A 335 -7.91 3.00 -18.60
C ILE A 335 -8.44 2.80 -20.03
N ASP A 336 -7.55 2.58 -21.00
CA ASP A 336 -7.90 2.41 -22.41
C ASP A 336 -8.79 1.17 -22.62
N ASN A 337 -8.55 0.11 -21.86
CA ASN A 337 -9.30 -1.16 -21.91
C ASN A 337 -10.53 -1.19 -20.97
N LYS A 338 -10.77 -0.14 -20.19
CA LYS A 338 -11.84 -0.07 -19.16
C LYS A 338 -11.73 -1.23 -18.15
N THR A 339 -10.53 -1.47 -17.66
CA THR A 339 -10.18 -2.58 -16.78
C THR A 339 -9.90 -2.06 -15.37
N ALA A 340 -10.57 -2.62 -14.35
CA ALA A 340 -10.58 -2.11 -12.96
C ALA A 340 -11.19 -0.70 -12.89
N ASN A 341 -11.17 -0.07 -11.71
CA ASN A 341 -11.63 1.30 -11.48
C ASN A 341 -10.87 1.99 -10.34
N SER A 342 -9.83 1.35 -9.84
CA SER A 342 -8.96 1.85 -8.78
C SER A 342 -7.55 1.29 -8.96
N ILE A 343 -6.56 2.04 -8.46
CA ILE A 343 -5.15 1.61 -8.42
C ILE A 343 -4.67 1.58 -6.97
N LEU A 344 -3.90 0.55 -6.61
CA LEU A 344 -3.10 0.57 -5.39
C LEU A 344 -1.79 1.33 -5.66
N ILE A 345 -1.42 2.20 -4.74
CA ILE A 345 -0.23 3.06 -4.85
C ILE A 345 0.79 2.64 -3.80
N LYS A 346 1.87 2.05 -4.24
CA LYS A 346 3.03 1.67 -3.42
C LYS A 346 4.26 2.42 -3.91
N LEU A 347 4.78 3.33 -3.10
CA LEU A 347 5.85 4.24 -3.49
C LEU A 347 7.09 3.50 -4.02
N ASN A 348 7.43 2.36 -3.40
CA ASN A 348 8.60 1.59 -3.77
C ASN A 348 8.43 0.74 -5.05
N GLN A 349 7.18 0.52 -5.53
CA GLN A 349 6.94 -0.17 -6.80
C GLN A 349 7.41 0.64 -8.01
N ILE A 350 7.54 1.96 -7.86
CA ILE A 350 7.96 2.87 -8.94
C ILE A 350 9.28 3.59 -8.62
N GLY A 351 9.55 3.96 -7.37
CA GLY A 351 10.86 4.34 -6.87
C GLY A 351 11.17 5.83 -6.81
N THR A 352 10.21 6.74 -7.07
CA THR A 352 10.31 8.18 -6.78
C THR A 352 8.96 8.77 -6.35
N LEU A 353 9.00 9.87 -5.61
CA LEU A 353 7.79 10.62 -5.23
C LEU A 353 7.09 11.19 -6.47
N THR A 354 7.83 11.77 -7.41
CA THR A 354 7.26 12.36 -8.63
C THR A 354 6.46 11.33 -9.42
N GLU A 355 7.03 10.16 -9.73
CA GLU A 355 6.33 9.10 -10.47
C GLU A 355 5.10 8.58 -9.71
N THR A 356 5.18 8.52 -8.36
CA THR A 356 4.05 8.16 -7.51
C THR A 356 2.90 9.17 -7.64
N LEU A 357 3.21 10.48 -7.59
CA LEU A 357 2.21 11.54 -7.74
C LEU A 357 1.61 11.54 -9.14
N ASP A 358 2.41 11.31 -10.18
CA ASP A 358 1.96 11.19 -11.57
C ASP A 358 0.96 10.04 -11.74
N ALA A 359 1.20 8.89 -11.09
CA ALA A 359 0.27 7.75 -11.12
C ALA A 359 -1.06 8.07 -10.43
N ILE A 360 -1.03 8.73 -9.27
CA ILE A 360 -2.25 9.16 -8.55
C ILE A 360 -3.03 10.18 -9.39
N GLU A 361 -2.34 11.14 -10.00
CA GLU A 361 -2.96 12.17 -10.83
C GLU A 361 -3.61 11.57 -12.08
N LEU A 362 -2.90 10.66 -12.76
CA LEU A 362 -3.44 9.95 -13.93
C LEU A 362 -4.71 9.18 -13.57
N ALA A 363 -4.71 8.44 -12.45
CA ALA A 363 -5.88 7.72 -11.95
C ALA A 363 -7.06 8.66 -11.75
N LYS A 364 -6.88 9.73 -10.98
CA LYS A 364 -7.93 10.69 -10.63
C LYS A 364 -8.51 11.42 -11.86
N LYS A 365 -7.65 11.81 -12.82
CA LYS A 365 -8.09 12.46 -14.07
C LYS A 365 -8.96 11.56 -14.95
N ASN A 366 -8.84 10.24 -14.80
CA ASN A 366 -9.60 9.26 -15.56
C ASN A 366 -10.72 8.57 -14.77
N GLY A 367 -11.09 9.13 -13.61
CA GLY A 367 -12.18 8.63 -12.78
C GLY A 367 -11.87 7.33 -12.03
N TYR A 368 -10.60 6.96 -11.92
CA TYR A 368 -10.13 5.90 -11.01
C TYR A 368 -9.90 6.48 -9.62
N THR A 369 -10.16 5.68 -8.60
CA THR A 369 -9.71 5.98 -7.24
C THR A 369 -8.25 5.52 -7.04
N ALA A 370 -7.59 6.05 -6.03
CA ALA A 370 -6.25 5.65 -5.64
C ALA A 370 -6.26 5.25 -4.16
N VAL A 371 -5.68 4.10 -3.84
CA VAL A 371 -5.50 3.63 -2.46
C VAL A 371 -4.01 3.68 -2.14
N VAL A 372 -3.59 4.59 -1.26
CA VAL A 372 -2.17 4.67 -0.85
C VAL A 372 -1.87 3.54 0.12
N SER A 373 -0.86 2.73 -0.19
CA SER A 373 -0.63 1.45 0.48
C SER A 373 0.77 1.31 1.06
N HIS A 374 0.82 0.59 2.18
CA HIS A 374 2.04 0.06 2.78
C HIS A 374 2.60 -1.15 1.99
N ARG A 375 3.65 -1.74 2.53
CA ARG A 375 4.14 -3.08 2.13
C ARG A 375 4.11 -4.03 3.34
N SER A 376 4.29 -5.33 3.08
CA SER A 376 4.36 -6.33 4.15
C SER A 376 5.56 -6.12 5.09
N GLY A 377 6.72 -5.71 4.57
CA GLY A 377 7.86 -5.25 5.35
C GLY A 377 7.88 -3.72 5.47
N GLU A 378 7.44 -3.20 6.59
CA GLU A 378 7.38 -1.77 6.88
C GLU A 378 8.48 -1.34 7.86
N THR A 379 8.60 -0.03 8.02
CA THR A 379 9.43 0.63 9.01
C THR A 379 8.56 1.57 9.85
N GLU A 380 9.14 2.33 10.76
CA GLU A 380 8.46 3.42 11.46
C GLU A 380 8.20 4.66 10.58
N ASP A 381 8.69 4.70 9.33
CA ASP A 381 8.43 5.80 8.40
C ASP A 381 6.93 5.98 8.11
N THR A 382 6.45 7.22 8.18
CA THR A 382 5.03 7.56 8.05
C THR A 382 4.71 8.30 6.75
N THR A 383 5.65 8.42 5.83
CA THR A 383 5.50 9.21 4.60
C THR A 383 4.24 8.87 3.80
N LEU A 384 3.87 7.58 3.76
CA LEU A 384 2.67 7.17 3.02
C LEU A 384 1.38 7.81 3.58
N ALA A 385 1.31 8.08 4.89
CA ALA A 385 0.18 8.76 5.50
C ALA A 385 0.12 10.24 5.05
N ASP A 386 1.28 10.92 5.04
CA ASP A 386 1.37 12.29 4.52
C ASP A 386 1.02 12.35 3.02
N VAL A 387 1.47 11.39 2.19
CA VAL A 387 1.12 11.31 0.76
C VAL A 387 -0.38 11.09 0.55
N ALA A 388 -1.03 10.26 1.36
CA ALA A 388 -2.47 10.01 1.25
C ALA A 388 -3.28 11.31 1.47
N VAL A 389 -2.91 12.11 2.48
CA VAL A 389 -3.57 13.40 2.75
C VAL A 389 -3.15 14.46 1.73
N ALA A 390 -1.86 14.54 1.37
CA ALA A 390 -1.34 15.49 0.39
C ALA A 390 -2.09 15.43 -0.94
N THR A 391 -2.40 14.23 -1.38
CA THR A 391 -3.08 13.99 -2.67
C THR A 391 -4.60 13.97 -2.55
N ASN A 392 -5.18 14.09 -1.35
CA ASN A 392 -6.59 13.82 -1.08
C ASN A 392 -7.00 12.49 -1.77
N ALA A 393 -6.23 11.43 -1.54
CA ALA A 393 -6.47 10.12 -2.16
C ALA A 393 -7.77 9.48 -1.65
N GLY A 394 -8.20 9.87 -0.46
CA GLY A 394 -9.44 9.42 0.17
C GLY A 394 -9.37 8.03 0.78
N GLN A 395 -8.33 7.23 0.49
CA GLN A 395 -8.18 5.86 0.97
C GLN A 395 -6.72 5.52 1.30
N ILE A 396 -6.52 4.68 2.33
CA ILE A 396 -5.22 4.15 2.74
C ILE A 396 -5.33 2.68 3.13
N LYS A 397 -4.38 1.85 2.70
CA LYS A 397 -4.22 0.45 3.12
C LYS A 397 -2.92 0.33 3.89
N THR A 398 -2.97 0.18 5.22
CA THR A 398 -1.76 0.16 6.05
C THR A 398 -1.83 -0.85 7.20
N GLY A 399 -2.50 -1.98 6.96
CA GLY A 399 -2.57 -3.12 7.89
C GLY A 399 -3.62 -2.97 8.99
N ALA A 400 -3.57 -3.86 9.96
CA ALA A 400 -4.43 -3.84 11.14
C ALA A 400 -4.07 -2.69 12.09
N PRO A 401 -4.98 -2.30 13.01
CA PRO A 401 -4.67 -1.37 14.09
C PRO A 401 -3.82 -2.04 15.20
N CYS A 402 -2.78 -2.74 14.80
CA CYS A 402 -1.88 -3.53 15.63
C CYS A 402 -0.48 -3.55 14.98
N ARG A 403 0.58 -3.72 15.76
CA ARG A 403 2.00 -3.60 15.40
C ARG A 403 2.42 -2.15 15.14
N THR A 404 3.53 -1.75 15.75
CA THR A 404 3.99 -0.35 15.74
C THR A 404 4.24 0.20 14.33
N ASP A 405 4.76 -0.64 13.43
CA ASP A 405 5.02 -0.32 12.03
C ASP A 405 3.74 0.07 11.26
N ARG A 406 2.58 -0.44 11.65
CA ARG A 406 1.26 -0.07 11.11
C ARG A 406 0.65 1.10 11.87
N VAL A 407 0.63 1.01 13.21
CA VAL A 407 0.04 2.02 14.09
C VAL A 407 0.72 3.38 13.95
N ALA A 408 2.01 3.43 13.62
CA ALA A 408 2.73 4.69 13.36
C ALA A 408 2.03 5.54 12.26
N LYS A 409 1.54 4.90 11.19
CA LYS A 409 0.83 5.56 10.09
C LYS A 409 -0.52 6.09 10.55
N TYR A 410 -1.26 5.30 11.33
CA TYR A 410 -2.54 5.72 11.92
C TYR A 410 -2.35 6.89 12.91
N ASN A 411 -1.34 6.82 13.76
CA ASN A 411 -1.00 7.91 14.68
C ASN A 411 -0.59 9.18 13.92
N ARG A 412 0.12 9.05 12.79
CA ARG A 412 0.43 10.20 11.93
C ARG A 412 -0.84 10.84 11.38
N LEU A 413 -1.81 10.05 10.92
CA LEU A 413 -3.09 10.55 10.42
C LEU A 413 -3.92 11.23 11.52
N LEU A 414 -3.92 10.69 12.75
CA LEU A 414 -4.56 11.33 13.89
C LEU A 414 -3.91 12.69 14.23
N ASN A 415 -2.57 12.76 14.12
CA ASN A 415 -1.86 14.03 14.27
C ASN A 415 -2.22 15.03 13.17
N ILE A 416 -2.31 14.57 11.90
CA ILE A 416 -2.72 15.43 10.78
C ILE A 416 -4.17 15.92 10.98
N GLU A 417 -5.08 15.07 11.43
CA GLU A 417 -6.45 15.48 11.74
C GLU A 417 -6.46 16.58 12.81
N ASN A 418 -5.65 16.44 13.86
CA ASN A 418 -5.50 17.45 14.89
C ASN A 418 -4.84 18.75 14.36
N GLU A 419 -3.84 18.67 13.48
CA GLU A 419 -3.21 19.82 12.83
C GLU A 419 -4.23 20.60 11.97
N LEU A 420 -5.09 19.90 11.25
CA LEU A 420 -6.14 20.50 10.40
C LEU A 420 -7.32 21.07 11.22
N GLY A 421 -7.63 20.47 12.37
CA GLY A 421 -8.76 20.90 13.19
C GLY A 421 -10.08 20.87 12.42
N ASP A 422 -10.84 21.97 12.51
CA ASP A 422 -12.19 22.07 11.93
C ASP A 422 -12.23 22.04 10.39
N VAL A 423 -11.08 22.17 9.70
CA VAL A 423 -11.01 22.10 8.23
C VAL A 423 -10.70 20.69 7.73
N ALA A 424 -10.45 19.73 8.63
CA ALA A 424 -10.28 18.34 8.27
C ALA A 424 -11.55 17.78 7.60
N VAL A 425 -11.36 17.05 6.50
CA VAL A 425 -12.44 16.39 5.78
C VAL A 425 -12.27 14.89 5.90
N PHE A 426 -13.35 14.17 6.23
CA PHE A 426 -13.39 12.71 6.17
C PHE A 426 -14.58 12.30 5.31
N SER A 427 -14.30 11.81 4.11
CA SER A 427 -15.33 11.53 3.10
C SER A 427 -16.11 10.24 3.33
N GLY A 428 -15.59 9.33 4.18
CA GLY A 428 -16.23 8.04 4.45
C GLY A 428 -16.50 7.28 3.15
N ARG A 429 -17.71 6.76 2.99
CA ARG A 429 -18.10 6.00 1.78
C ARG A 429 -17.95 6.79 0.46
N LYS A 430 -17.98 8.11 0.50
CA LYS A 430 -17.84 8.94 -0.71
C LYS A 430 -16.42 8.92 -1.30
N SER A 431 -15.42 8.43 -0.56
CA SER A 431 -14.05 8.26 -1.05
C SER A 431 -13.91 7.12 -2.07
N LEU A 432 -14.87 6.21 -2.12
CA LEU A 432 -14.91 5.13 -3.11
C LEU A 432 -15.63 5.58 -4.38
N LYS A 433 -15.33 4.94 -5.50
CA LYS A 433 -16.10 5.12 -6.73
C LYS A 433 -17.57 4.70 -6.48
N LYS A 434 -18.49 5.51 -6.99
CA LYS A 434 -19.93 5.21 -6.97
C LYS A 434 -20.28 4.30 -8.12
#